data_7a219c0cfb42975c0a80f3398727fab8
#
_entry.id   7a219c0cfb42975c0a80f3398727fab8
#
_cell.length_a   1.000
_cell.length_b   1.000
_cell.length_c   1.000
_cell.angle_alpha   90.00
_cell.angle_beta   90.00
_cell.angle_gamma   90.00
#
_symmetry.space_group_name_H-M   'P 1'
#
loop_
_entity.id
_entity.type
_entity.pdbx_description
1 polymer ?
#
loop_
_entity_poly.entity_id
_entity_poly.type
_entity_poly.pdbx_seq_one_letter_code
_entity_poly.pdbx_strand_id
1 'polypeptide(L)'
;MPVDTLSEVQPMTISKEQPNFVRTPYVHEIIDRALLYLNVGFPVHFSAPAGTGKTVLAAYIAAQLEQPVILIHGDEEFSTSDLVGGEHGFRRRKTVDNFIHSVLKTDEKVQADWIDNRLTVACKHGFTVLYDEFTRSRPEANNVLLSVLEEKLLDLPAARGADAYLRVHPNFKAIFTSNPDEYAGVYNAQ
;
A
#
# COMPACT_ATOMS: atom_id res chain seq x y z
N MET A 1 4.42 -27.31 -2.32
CA MET A 1 4.36 -25.91 -1.87
C MET A 1 4.32 -25.07 -3.11
N PRO A 2 3.23 -24.32 -3.40
CA PRO A 2 3.23 -23.40 -4.53
C PRO A 2 4.19 -22.27 -4.20
N VAL A 3 5.10 -21.98 -5.09
CA VAL A 3 5.99 -20.82 -5.08
C VAL A 3 5.09 -19.61 -5.18
N ASP A 4 5.00 -18.83 -4.10
CA ASP A 4 4.30 -17.54 -4.07
C ASP A 4 4.88 -16.67 -5.18
N THR A 5 4.06 -16.35 -6.15
CA THR A 5 4.40 -15.50 -7.29
C THR A 5 4.85 -14.15 -6.75
N LEU A 6 6.08 -13.84 -7.03
CA LEU A 6 6.85 -12.65 -6.67
C LEU A 6 6.01 -11.38 -6.74
N SER A 7 5.61 -10.83 -5.59
CA SER A 7 5.29 -9.42 -5.52
C SER A 7 6.61 -8.66 -5.71
N GLU A 8 6.70 -7.78 -6.70
CA GLU A 8 7.87 -6.91 -6.92
C GLU A 8 8.09 -5.93 -5.75
N VAL A 9 7.13 -5.87 -4.83
CA VAL A 9 7.15 -4.97 -3.66
C VAL A 9 7.98 -5.58 -2.55
N GLN A 10 9.11 -4.96 -2.26
CA GLN A 10 9.97 -5.35 -1.15
C GLN A 10 9.67 -4.46 0.06
N PRO A 11 9.24 -5.04 1.20
CA PRO A 11 9.14 -4.30 2.45
C PRO A 11 10.54 -3.93 2.96
N MET A 12 10.63 -2.76 3.59
CA MET A 12 11.87 -2.30 4.22
C MET A 12 11.78 -2.43 5.74
N THR A 13 12.92 -2.64 6.37
CA THR A 13 13.05 -2.51 7.83
C THR A 13 13.72 -1.18 8.13
N ILE A 14 13.05 -0.32 8.89
CA ILE A 14 13.62 0.96 9.31
C ILE A 14 14.32 0.74 10.64
N SER A 15 15.59 1.21 10.75
CA SER A 15 16.33 1.13 11.99
C SER A 15 15.69 1.97 13.09
N LYS A 16 15.60 1.43 14.30
CA LYS A 16 15.16 2.18 15.48
C LYS A 16 16.12 3.29 15.88
N GLU A 17 17.41 3.09 15.62
CA GLU A 17 18.45 4.07 15.89
C GLU A 17 18.47 5.11 14.78
N GLN A 18 17.94 6.29 15.08
CA GLN A 18 18.00 7.46 14.22
C GLN A 18 18.76 8.56 14.96
N PRO A 19 20.09 8.62 14.82
CA PRO A 19 20.96 9.50 15.64
C PRO A 19 20.63 10.98 15.47
N ASN A 20 20.07 11.37 14.34
CA ASN A 20 19.71 12.76 14.03
C ASN A 20 18.27 13.14 14.43
N PHE A 21 17.51 12.23 15.05
CA PHE A 21 16.15 12.51 15.47
C PHE A 21 16.10 13.11 16.88
N VAL A 22 15.75 14.38 16.97
CA VAL A 22 15.68 15.10 18.25
C VAL A 22 14.32 14.88 18.91
N ARG A 23 14.33 14.28 20.10
CA ARG A 23 13.15 14.03 20.92
C ARG A 23 12.96 15.16 21.96
N THR A 24 12.21 16.18 21.61
CA THR A 24 11.72 17.15 22.60
C THR A 24 10.58 16.54 23.42
N PRO A 25 10.24 17.07 24.62
CA PRO A 25 9.09 16.60 25.39
C PRO A 25 7.79 16.59 24.58
N TYR A 26 7.56 17.61 23.75
CA TYR A 26 6.40 17.69 22.87
C TYR A 26 6.37 16.59 21.80
N VAL A 27 7.51 16.34 21.15
CA VAL A 27 7.65 15.26 20.15
C VAL A 27 7.43 13.90 20.79
N HIS A 28 7.92 13.72 22.02
CA HIS A 28 7.73 12.46 22.77
C HIS A 28 6.24 12.18 23.03
N GLU A 29 5.49 13.18 23.46
CA GLU A 29 4.04 13.06 23.67
C GLU A 29 3.30 12.66 22.37
N ILE A 30 3.69 13.24 21.22
CA ILE A 30 3.11 12.88 19.92
C ILE A 30 3.41 11.41 19.58
N ILE A 31 4.65 10.97 19.80
CA ILE A 31 5.08 9.59 19.52
C ILE A 31 4.28 8.61 20.36
N ASP A 32 4.18 8.84 21.67
CA ASP A 32 3.47 7.96 22.60
C ASP A 32 2.00 7.82 22.21
N ARG A 33 1.35 8.95 21.90
CA ARG A 33 -0.05 8.98 21.45
C ARG A 33 -0.23 8.25 20.12
N ALA A 34 0.66 8.46 19.15
CA ALA A 34 0.60 7.79 17.86
C ALA A 34 0.77 6.27 17.99
N LEU A 35 1.75 5.83 18.79
CA LEU A 35 1.97 4.41 19.05
C LEU A 35 0.76 3.76 19.76
N LEU A 36 0.12 4.48 20.68
CA LEU A 36 -1.09 4.00 21.34
C LEU A 36 -2.21 3.73 20.32
N TYR A 37 -2.51 4.68 19.41
CA TYR A 37 -3.53 4.50 18.39
C TYR A 37 -3.18 3.39 17.41
N LEU A 38 -1.94 3.34 16.92
CA LEU A 38 -1.49 2.30 15.99
C LEU A 38 -1.57 0.90 16.60
N ASN A 39 -1.27 0.76 17.89
CA ASN A 39 -1.31 -0.54 18.58
C ASN A 39 -2.75 -1.05 18.81
N VAL A 40 -3.73 -0.17 18.88
CA VAL A 40 -5.15 -0.56 18.94
C VAL A 40 -5.82 -0.60 17.55
N GLY A 41 -5.04 -0.47 16.47
CA GLY A 41 -5.49 -0.67 15.08
C GLY A 41 -6.08 0.56 14.40
N PHE A 42 -5.93 1.76 14.98
CA PHE A 42 -6.32 3.01 14.34
C PHE A 42 -5.18 3.57 13.47
N PRO A 43 -5.47 4.13 12.30
CA PRO A 43 -4.50 4.86 11.51
C PRO A 43 -4.11 6.19 12.17
N VAL A 44 -2.91 6.68 11.86
CA VAL A 44 -2.43 7.99 12.31
C VAL A 44 -2.11 8.86 11.11
N HIS A 45 -2.54 10.13 11.16
CA HIS A 45 -2.28 11.10 10.12
C HIS A 45 -1.57 12.34 10.69
N PHE A 46 -0.42 12.67 10.12
CA PHE A 46 0.34 13.88 10.43
C PHE A 46 0.14 14.92 9.33
N SER A 47 -0.52 16.02 9.69
CA SER A 47 -0.74 17.16 8.80
C SER A 47 -0.02 18.38 9.34
N ALA A 48 0.88 18.98 8.54
CA ALA A 48 1.61 20.19 8.88
C ALA A 48 2.30 20.77 7.63
N PRO A 49 2.75 22.03 7.63
CA PRO A 49 3.48 22.63 6.51
C PRO A 49 4.73 21.84 6.10
N ALA A 50 5.21 22.07 4.88
CA ALA A 50 6.45 21.46 4.39
C ALA A 50 7.64 21.82 5.30
N GLY A 51 8.62 20.90 5.41
CA GLY A 51 9.83 21.12 6.21
C GLY A 51 9.68 20.98 7.72
N THR A 52 8.49 20.66 8.26
CA THR A 52 8.28 20.48 9.73
C THR A 52 8.75 19.13 10.28
N GLY A 53 9.24 18.22 9.43
CA GLY A 53 9.76 16.92 9.87
C GLY A 53 8.71 15.79 9.97
N LYS A 54 7.51 15.95 9.37
CA LYS A 54 6.43 14.93 9.39
C LYS A 54 6.89 13.55 8.93
N THR A 55 7.53 13.48 7.78
CA THR A 55 8.02 12.22 7.19
C THR A 55 9.04 11.56 8.09
N VAL A 56 9.94 12.34 8.69
CA VAL A 56 10.95 11.84 9.64
C VAL A 56 10.29 11.32 10.91
N LEU A 57 9.31 12.04 11.45
CA LEU A 57 8.53 11.62 12.62
C LEU A 57 7.75 10.33 12.32
N ALA A 58 7.08 10.27 11.17
CA ALA A 58 6.31 9.11 10.73
C ALA A 58 7.21 7.86 10.55
N ALA A 59 8.39 8.05 9.94
CA ALA A 59 9.38 6.98 9.78
C ALA A 59 9.95 6.52 11.14
N TYR A 60 10.19 7.45 12.06
CA TYR A 60 10.61 7.12 13.42
C TYR A 60 9.57 6.27 14.16
N ILE A 61 8.28 6.66 14.09
CA ILE A 61 7.19 5.91 14.71
C ILE A 61 7.03 4.53 14.06
N ALA A 62 7.09 4.45 12.73
CA ALA A 62 7.04 3.18 12.01
C ALA A 62 8.16 2.22 12.45
N ALA A 63 9.37 2.74 12.69
CA ALA A 63 10.49 1.96 13.20
C ALA A 63 10.24 1.40 14.62
N GLN A 64 9.50 2.12 15.47
CA GLN A 64 9.16 1.66 16.82
C GLN A 64 8.17 0.49 16.83
N LEU A 65 7.41 0.29 15.75
CA LEU A 65 6.44 -0.80 15.64
C LEU A 65 7.09 -2.17 15.40
N GLU A 66 8.37 -2.22 15.08
CA GLU A 66 9.13 -3.46 14.84
C GLU A 66 8.54 -4.36 13.73
N GLN A 67 7.86 -3.76 12.79
CA GLN A 67 7.23 -4.43 11.66
C GLN A 67 7.88 -3.99 10.35
N PRO A 68 7.86 -4.84 9.32
CA PRO A 68 8.23 -4.41 7.98
C PRO A 68 7.37 -3.24 7.52
N VAL A 69 7.99 -2.28 6.86
CA VAL A 69 7.34 -1.05 6.40
C VAL A 69 7.29 -1.04 4.87
N ILE A 70 6.15 -0.68 4.34
CA ILE A 70 5.97 -0.36 2.92
C ILE A 70 5.80 1.13 2.80
N LEU A 71 6.74 1.77 2.12
CA LEU A 71 6.72 3.20 1.85
C LEU A 71 5.98 3.46 0.54
N ILE A 72 5.00 4.36 0.60
CA ILE A 72 4.26 4.88 -0.55
C ILE A 72 4.44 6.39 -0.56
N HIS A 73 4.82 6.96 -1.70
CA HIS A 73 4.84 8.40 -1.89
C HIS A 73 3.63 8.80 -2.74
N GLY A 74 2.90 9.80 -2.30
CA GLY A 74 1.78 10.36 -3.06
C GLY A 74 2.25 11.00 -4.36
N ASP A 75 1.52 10.74 -5.44
CA ASP A 75 1.79 11.28 -6.76
C ASP A 75 0.46 11.57 -7.48
N GLU A 76 0.42 12.65 -8.25
CA GLU A 76 -0.77 13.07 -9.01
C GLU A 76 -1.17 12.06 -10.11
N GLU A 77 -0.22 11.28 -10.60
CA GLU A 77 -0.47 10.23 -11.59
C GLU A 77 -0.90 8.89 -10.97
N PHE A 78 -0.87 8.79 -9.62
CA PHE A 78 -1.21 7.57 -8.92
C PHE A 78 -2.67 7.16 -9.18
N SER A 79 -2.84 5.91 -9.58
CA SER A 79 -4.14 5.24 -9.78
C SER A 79 -4.38 4.18 -8.70
N THR A 80 -5.58 3.63 -8.64
CA THR A 80 -5.90 2.53 -7.74
C THR A 80 -5.03 1.30 -7.98
N SER A 81 -4.64 1.02 -9.24
CA SER A 81 -3.76 -0.10 -9.59
C SER A 81 -2.35 0.05 -9.02
N ASP A 82 -1.87 1.28 -8.82
CA ASP A 82 -0.56 1.53 -8.21
C ASP A 82 -0.54 1.22 -6.71
N LEU A 83 -1.70 1.23 -6.07
CA LEU A 83 -1.88 0.82 -4.69
C LEU A 83 -2.19 -0.68 -4.56
N VAL A 84 -3.16 -1.15 -5.34
CA VAL A 84 -3.76 -2.48 -5.18
C VAL A 84 -3.05 -3.53 -6.01
N GLY A 85 -2.71 -3.20 -7.24
CA GLY A 85 -2.14 -4.13 -8.21
C GLY A 85 -2.92 -4.17 -9.51
N GLY A 86 -2.45 -4.98 -10.43
CA GLY A 86 -3.02 -5.08 -11.76
C GLY A 86 -2.60 -6.35 -12.50
N GLU A 87 -3.21 -6.53 -13.64
CA GLU A 87 -2.79 -7.58 -14.58
C GLU A 87 -1.53 -7.16 -15.30
N HIS A 88 -0.45 -7.90 -15.08
CA HIS A 88 0.82 -7.68 -15.74
C HIS A 88 1.28 -8.97 -16.44
N GLY A 89 1.54 -8.84 -17.76
CA GLY A 89 2.03 -9.95 -18.55
C GLY A 89 0.96 -10.94 -19.02
N PHE A 90 1.27 -11.62 -20.11
CA PHE A 90 0.43 -12.67 -20.67
C PHE A 90 1.23 -13.95 -20.72
N ARG A 91 0.87 -14.97 -19.95
CA ARG A 91 1.36 -16.31 -20.15
C ARG A 91 0.63 -16.98 -21.30
N ARG A 92 1.33 -17.16 -22.40
CA ARG A 92 0.82 -17.92 -23.54
C ARG A 92 1.07 -19.40 -23.29
N ARG A 93 0.05 -20.14 -22.90
CA ARG A 93 0.12 -21.60 -22.78
C ARG A 93 -0.42 -22.21 -24.05
N LYS A 94 0.48 -22.73 -24.89
CA LYS A 94 0.12 -23.49 -26.09
C LYS A 94 0.04 -24.96 -25.71
N THR A 95 -1.17 -25.51 -25.59
CA THR A 95 -1.38 -26.96 -25.45
C THR A 95 -1.65 -27.51 -26.84
N VAL A 96 -0.72 -28.33 -27.32
CA VAL A 96 -0.90 -29.07 -28.57
C VAL A 96 -1.36 -30.47 -28.19
N ASP A 97 -2.60 -30.80 -28.48
CA ASP A 97 -3.13 -32.12 -28.23
C ASP A 97 -3.01 -32.94 -29.54
N ASN A 98 -2.14 -33.93 -29.55
CA ASN A 98 -1.83 -34.77 -30.72
C ASN A 98 -2.62 -36.08 -30.71
N PHE A 99 -3.88 -36.07 -30.30
CA PHE A 99 -4.62 -37.31 -30.11
C PHE A 99 -5.23 -37.93 -31.39
N ILE A 100 -5.32 -37.21 -32.51
CA ILE A 100 -5.79 -37.72 -33.79
C ILE A 100 -5.05 -37.01 -34.95
N HIS A 101 -4.51 -37.79 -35.87
CA HIS A 101 -3.66 -37.32 -36.99
C HIS A 101 -4.29 -36.34 -38.00
N SER A 102 -5.51 -35.85 -37.83
CA SER A 102 -6.17 -34.98 -38.81
C SER A 102 -6.77 -33.67 -38.29
N VAL A 103 -6.75 -33.36 -36.99
CA VAL A 103 -7.25 -32.08 -36.44
C VAL A 103 -6.30 -31.56 -35.39
N LEU A 104 -5.52 -30.53 -35.74
CA LEU A 104 -4.76 -29.70 -34.78
C LEU A 104 -5.73 -28.76 -34.11
N LYS A 105 -6.19 -29.08 -32.91
CA LYS A 105 -6.83 -28.11 -32.00
C LYS A 105 -5.74 -27.39 -31.24
N THR A 106 -5.50 -26.15 -31.60
CA THR A 106 -4.62 -25.26 -30.84
C THR A 106 -5.50 -24.42 -29.92
N ASP A 107 -5.59 -24.79 -28.65
CA ASP A 107 -6.21 -23.95 -27.63
C ASP A 107 -5.13 -23.00 -27.08
N GLU A 108 -5.16 -21.75 -27.52
CA GLU A 108 -4.36 -20.67 -26.93
C GLU A 108 -5.17 -20.06 -25.77
N LYS A 109 -4.81 -20.42 -24.53
CA LYS A 109 -5.27 -19.69 -23.35
C LYS A 109 -4.25 -18.61 -23.03
N VAL A 110 -4.65 -17.37 -23.23
CA VAL A 110 -3.94 -16.19 -22.72
C VAL A 110 -4.44 -16.00 -21.29
N GLN A 111 -3.57 -16.20 -20.32
CA GLN A 111 -3.86 -15.96 -18.91
C GLN A 111 -3.04 -14.74 -18.48
N ALA A 112 -3.72 -13.68 -18.05
CA ALA A 112 -3.06 -12.55 -17.42
C ALA A 112 -2.68 -12.95 -15.99
N ASP A 113 -1.43 -12.69 -15.61
CA ASP A 113 -0.97 -12.90 -14.25
C ASP A 113 -1.22 -11.61 -13.45
N TRP A 114 -1.93 -11.74 -12.33
CA TRP A 114 -2.15 -10.64 -11.39
C TRP A 114 -0.91 -10.45 -10.51
N ILE A 115 -0.48 -9.19 -10.36
CA ILE A 115 0.62 -8.81 -9.45
C ILE A 115 0.06 -7.92 -8.35
N ASP A 116 0.23 -8.35 -7.10
CA ASP A 116 -0.13 -7.58 -5.90
C ASP A 116 0.81 -6.37 -5.78
N ASN A 117 0.26 -5.16 -5.57
CA ASN A 117 1.06 -3.97 -5.33
C ASN A 117 1.10 -3.61 -3.83
N ARG A 118 1.68 -2.49 -3.50
CA ARG A 118 2.13 -2.07 -2.17
C ARG A 118 1.06 -2.21 -1.08
N LEU A 119 -0.15 -1.72 -1.31
CA LEU A 119 -1.24 -1.79 -0.33
C LEU A 119 -1.72 -3.23 -0.12
N THR A 120 -1.89 -3.99 -1.21
CA THR A 120 -2.31 -5.39 -1.13
C THR A 120 -1.31 -6.25 -0.37
N VAL A 121 -0.01 -6.08 -0.64
CA VAL A 121 1.06 -6.78 0.08
C VAL A 121 1.03 -6.42 1.57
N ALA A 122 0.87 -5.14 1.92
CA ALA A 122 0.78 -4.71 3.31
C ALA A 122 -0.44 -5.29 4.02
N CYS A 123 -1.61 -5.25 3.38
CA CYS A 123 -2.84 -5.80 3.92
C CYS A 123 -2.77 -7.32 4.12
N LYS A 124 -2.15 -8.03 3.20
CA LYS A 124 -2.01 -9.50 3.21
C LYS A 124 -1.08 -9.99 4.32
N HIS A 125 0.05 -9.30 4.52
CA HIS A 125 1.12 -9.74 5.41
C HIS A 125 1.14 -9.01 6.76
N GLY A 126 0.28 -8.01 6.96
CA GLY A 126 0.23 -7.25 8.22
C GLY A 126 1.39 -6.29 8.38
N PHE A 127 1.90 -5.71 7.30
CA PHE A 127 2.97 -4.73 7.33
C PHE A 127 2.46 -3.33 7.66
N THR A 128 3.35 -2.45 8.09
CA THR A 128 3.04 -1.04 8.30
C THR A 128 3.15 -0.29 6.97
N VAL A 129 2.08 0.40 6.58
CA VAL A 129 2.12 1.35 5.47
C VAL A 129 2.50 2.72 6.00
N LEU A 130 3.52 3.33 5.42
CA LEU A 130 3.85 4.75 5.57
C LEU A 130 3.53 5.43 4.23
N TYR A 131 2.39 6.12 4.17
CA TYR A 131 1.94 6.83 2.98
C TYR A 131 2.26 8.33 3.12
N ASP A 132 3.39 8.71 2.55
CA ASP A 132 3.90 10.07 2.60
C ASP A 132 3.24 10.93 1.51
N GLU A 133 2.83 12.14 1.88
CA GLU A 133 2.14 13.09 0.99
C GLU A 133 0.89 12.48 0.30
N PHE A 134 0.09 11.68 1.02
CA PHE A 134 -1.02 10.92 0.44
C PHE A 134 -2.07 11.81 -0.25
N THR A 135 -2.17 13.07 0.14
CA THR A 135 -3.10 14.05 -0.46
C THR A 135 -2.67 14.52 -1.84
N ARG A 136 -1.44 14.23 -2.28
CA ARG A 136 -1.01 14.47 -3.66
C ARG A 136 -1.60 13.45 -4.63
N SER A 137 -1.93 12.27 -4.15
CA SER A 137 -2.59 11.27 -4.98
C SER A 137 -4.04 11.64 -5.23
N ARG A 138 -4.55 11.26 -6.39
CA ARG A 138 -5.94 11.51 -6.76
C ARG A 138 -6.90 10.91 -5.74
N PRO A 139 -8.00 11.60 -5.40
CA PRO A 139 -8.99 11.08 -4.46
C PRO A 139 -9.51 9.68 -4.84
N GLU A 140 -9.65 9.41 -6.14
CA GLU A 140 -10.11 8.12 -6.67
C GLU A 140 -9.15 6.98 -6.32
N ALA A 141 -7.84 7.22 -6.35
CA ALA A 141 -6.84 6.23 -5.94
C ALA A 141 -6.95 5.93 -4.44
N ASN A 142 -7.26 6.94 -3.64
CA ASN A 142 -7.32 6.82 -2.18
C ASN A 142 -8.63 6.21 -1.67
N ASN A 143 -9.69 6.09 -2.51
CA ASN A 143 -10.98 5.52 -2.10
C ASN A 143 -10.85 4.09 -1.54
N VAL A 144 -9.90 3.32 -2.03
CA VAL A 144 -9.62 1.96 -1.54
C VAL A 144 -9.24 1.93 -0.06
N LEU A 145 -8.69 3.04 0.47
CA LEU A 145 -8.30 3.13 1.87
C LEU A 145 -9.49 3.11 2.82
N LEU A 146 -10.68 3.56 2.38
CA LEU A 146 -11.89 3.57 3.21
C LEU A 146 -12.24 2.14 3.65
N SER A 147 -12.41 1.23 2.70
CA SER A 147 -12.72 -0.18 3.02
C SER A 147 -11.61 -0.86 3.82
N VAL A 148 -10.34 -0.57 3.52
CA VAL A 148 -9.20 -1.12 4.27
C VAL A 148 -9.19 -0.66 5.72
N LEU A 149 -9.44 0.63 5.97
CA LEU A 149 -9.33 1.21 7.32
C LEU A 149 -10.59 0.98 8.16
N GLU A 150 -11.78 1.04 7.57
CA GLU A 150 -13.05 0.91 8.27
C GLU A 150 -13.54 -0.54 8.31
N GLU A 151 -13.67 -1.18 7.15
CA GLU A 151 -14.27 -2.51 7.02
C GLU A 151 -13.25 -3.65 7.20
N LYS A 152 -11.95 -3.33 7.19
CA LYS A 152 -10.84 -4.31 7.22
C LYS A 152 -10.91 -5.29 6.05
N LEU A 153 -11.37 -4.79 4.91
CA LEU A 153 -11.46 -5.50 3.65
C LEU A 153 -10.80 -4.67 2.55
N LEU A 154 -10.03 -5.34 1.70
CA LEU A 154 -9.51 -4.76 0.48
C LEU A 154 -10.26 -5.38 -0.69
N ASP A 155 -10.96 -4.55 -1.45
CA ASP A 155 -11.63 -4.95 -2.68
C ASP A 155 -10.60 -5.13 -3.80
N LEU A 156 -10.60 -6.32 -4.38
CA LEU A 156 -9.70 -6.68 -5.47
C LEU A 156 -10.52 -6.72 -6.77
N PRO A 157 -10.00 -6.16 -7.88
CA PRO A 157 -10.69 -6.19 -9.14
C PRO A 157 -11.09 -7.61 -9.57
N ALA A 158 -12.22 -7.72 -10.26
CA ALA A 158 -12.83 -8.99 -10.70
C ALA A 158 -11.90 -9.91 -11.51
N ALA A 159 -10.83 -9.39 -12.07
CA ALA A 159 -9.79 -10.15 -12.78
C ALA A 159 -9.14 -11.25 -11.92
N ARG A 160 -9.21 -11.15 -10.59
CA ARG A 160 -8.65 -12.15 -9.66
C ARG A 160 -9.58 -13.36 -9.42
N GLY A 161 -10.79 -13.37 -10.00
CA GLY A 161 -11.71 -14.50 -9.90
C GLY A 161 -12.43 -14.59 -8.56
N ALA A 162 -12.45 -15.78 -7.93
CA ALA A 162 -13.24 -16.06 -6.73
C ALA A 162 -12.79 -15.27 -5.48
N ASP A 163 -11.56 -14.73 -5.48
CA ASP A 163 -10.97 -13.98 -4.36
C ASP A 163 -11.13 -12.46 -4.59
N ALA A 164 -12.37 -11.99 -4.76
CA ALA A 164 -12.67 -10.57 -4.97
C ALA A 164 -12.35 -9.69 -3.75
N TYR A 165 -12.22 -10.28 -2.56
CA TYR A 165 -11.96 -9.56 -1.31
C TYR A 165 -10.80 -10.18 -0.55
N LEU A 166 -9.85 -9.33 -0.12
CA LEU A 166 -8.80 -9.70 0.80
C LEU A 166 -9.13 -9.15 2.19
N ARG A 167 -9.19 -10.03 3.19
CA ARG A 167 -9.30 -9.61 4.58
C ARG A 167 -7.98 -9.02 5.06
N VAL A 168 -8.03 -7.80 5.58
CA VAL A 168 -6.85 -7.11 6.09
C VAL A 168 -6.29 -7.84 7.32
N HIS A 169 -5.00 -8.09 7.32
CA HIS A 169 -4.32 -8.77 8.42
C HIS A 169 -4.42 -7.94 9.71
N PRO A 170 -4.67 -8.56 10.90
CA PRO A 170 -4.84 -7.82 12.16
C PRO A 170 -3.65 -6.93 12.55
N ASN A 171 -2.44 -7.30 12.15
CA ASN A 171 -1.24 -6.51 12.43
C ASN A 171 -1.03 -5.33 11.47
N PHE A 172 -1.85 -5.20 10.42
CA PHE A 172 -1.76 -4.06 9.49
C PHE A 172 -1.88 -2.73 10.23
N LYS A 173 -0.98 -1.80 9.90
CA LYS A 173 -0.99 -0.43 10.45
C LYS A 173 -0.79 0.57 9.32
N ALA A 174 -1.33 1.77 9.49
CA ALA A 174 -1.20 2.82 8.49
C ALA A 174 -0.84 4.17 9.13
N ILE A 175 0.18 4.80 8.58
CA ILE A 175 0.64 6.15 8.94
C ILE A 175 0.60 7.00 7.67
N PHE A 176 -0.06 8.14 7.76
CA PHE A 176 -0.22 9.08 6.65
C PHE A 176 0.47 10.39 6.96
N THR A 177 1.01 11.06 5.94
CA THR A 177 1.45 12.45 6.03
C THR A 177 0.79 13.29 4.95
N SER A 178 0.56 14.58 5.22
CA SER A 178 0.09 15.52 4.22
C SER A 178 0.59 16.95 4.45
N ASN A 179 0.55 17.76 3.39
CA ASN A 179 0.78 19.20 3.45
C ASN A 179 -0.57 19.90 3.23
N PRO A 180 -1.11 20.62 4.23
CA PRO A 180 -2.40 21.33 4.09
C PRO A 180 -2.35 22.43 3.03
N ASP A 181 -1.18 23.03 2.80
CA ASP A 181 -1.01 24.19 1.90
C ASP A 181 -1.13 23.83 0.41
N GLU A 182 -0.99 22.56 0.03
CA GLU A 182 -1.13 22.12 -1.36
C GLU A 182 -2.59 22.17 -1.84
N TYR A 183 -3.57 22.10 -0.95
CA TYR A 183 -4.99 22.27 -1.28
C TYR A 183 -5.42 23.75 -1.40
N ALA A 184 -4.76 24.65 -0.69
CA ALA A 184 -5.12 26.07 -0.71
C ALA A 184 -4.78 26.75 -2.06
N GLY A 185 -3.80 26.23 -2.81
CA GLY A 185 -3.38 26.77 -4.10
C GLY A 185 -4.35 26.51 -5.25
N VAL A 186 -5.13 25.45 -5.20
CA VAL A 186 -6.05 25.06 -6.29
C VAL A 186 -7.38 25.79 -6.21
N TYR A 187 -7.81 26.26 -5.03
CA TYR A 187 -9.08 26.97 -4.85
C TYR A 187 -9.00 28.49 -4.93
N ASN A 188 -7.81 29.10 -4.97
CA ASN A 188 -7.63 30.54 -5.08
C ASN A 188 -7.37 31.06 -6.51
N ALA A 189 -7.51 30.20 -7.53
CA ALA A 189 -7.33 30.56 -8.95
C ALA A 189 -8.69 30.65 -9.70
N GLN A 190 -9.77 31.06 -9.01
CA GLN A 190 -11.05 31.44 -9.64
C GLN A 190 -11.40 32.88 -9.34
#